data_7e4243a1cab60e2d7f13d6aa979f1601
#
_entry.id   7e4243a1cab60e2d7f13d6aa979f1601
#
_cell.length_a   1.000
_cell.length_b   1.000
_cell.length_c   1.000
_cell.angle_alpha   90.00
_cell.angle_beta   90.00
_cell.angle_gamma   90.00
#
_symmetry.space_group_name_H-M   'P 1'
#
loop_
_entity.id
_entity.type
_entity.pdbx_description
1 polymer ?
#
loop_
_entity_poly.entity_id
_entity_poly.type
_entity_poly.pdbx_seq_one_letter_code
_entity_poly.pdbx_strand_id
1 'polypeptide(L)'
;MAGEIVVDDHTMVGRAFAVIEAVAEHGPPVTLAELAYLTGIPKPTTHRIVNNLVSRQLLKRTDRGYALGPALSRLGETASLQSDFERYIPVLEELQAAYGGFAWLTAGRELDKVQPVAIACDKGFVPSARAGFPQSGTKAMLVNTAGGHLALAHRPDLFERVVRHGMAPVTPNSLREVSELSATVNRVRREGFAVESEQCTPGWSCAAAVLPSTTDKLAVIGVTLEVGRANSREVLRALLRAFNAIAADHGPLRQ
;
A
#
# COMPACT_ATOMS: atom_id res chain seq x y z
N MET A 1 -8.14 31.98 -2.53
CA MET A 1 -8.81 32.07 -3.82
C MET A 1 -9.49 30.73 -4.05
N ALA A 2 -10.83 30.70 -3.99
CA ALA A 2 -11.60 29.49 -4.26
C ALA A 2 -11.43 29.14 -5.74
N GLY A 3 -10.92 27.94 -6.03
CA GLY A 3 -10.82 27.42 -7.39
C GLY A 3 -12.22 27.25 -7.95
N GLU A 4 -12.42 27.84 -9.11
CA GLU A 4 -13.63 27.73 -9.91
C GLU A 4 -13.82 26.25 -10.27
N ILE A 5 -14.83 25.59 -9.66
CA ILE A 5 -15.20 24.23 -10.03
C ILE A 5 -15.77 24.32 -11.43
N VAL A 6 -15.04 23.81 -12.43
CA VAL A 6 -15.54 23.67 -13.80
C VAL A 6 -16.64 22.63 -13.81
N VAL A 7 -17.88 23.09 -13.57
CA VAL A 7 -19.09 22.27 -13.63
C VAL A 7 -19.64 22.37 -15.03
N ASP A 8 -19.12 21.62 -15.97
CA ASP A 8 -19.86 21.22 -17.18
C ASP A 8 -19.29 19.93 -17.81
N ASP A 9 -19.16 18.88 -17.01
CA ASP A 9 -18.92 17.55 -17.53
C ASP A 9 -20.22 16.74 -17.52
N HIS A 10 -20.98 16.82 -18.63
CA HIS A 10 -22.20 16.03 -18.82
C HIS A 10 -21.95 14.52 -18.93
N THR A 11 -20.70 14.07 -18.77
CA THR A 11 -20.36 12.66 -18.75
C THR A 11 -20.92 11.97 -17.49
N MET A 12 -21.07 10.66 -17.53
CA MET A 12 -21.49 9.89 -16.35
C MET A 12 -20.46 9.99 -15.21
N VAL A 13 -19.17 10.13 -15.55
CA VAL A 13 -18.08 10.29 -14.57
C VAL A 13 -18.18 11.65 -13.88
N GLY A 14 -18.28 12.74 -14.63
CA GLY A 14 -18.44 14.09 -14.07
C GLY A 14 -19.65 14.19 -13.17
N ARG A 15 -20.79 13.64 -13.58
CA ARG A 15 -22.01 13.60 -12.73
C ARG A 15 -21.81 12.80 -11.44
N ALA A 16 -21.03 11.72 -11.46
CA ALA A 16 -20.73 10.96 -10.26
C ALA A 16 -19.85 11.76 -9.29
N PHE A 17 -18.84 12.48 -9.81
CA PHE A 17 -18.02 13.38 -9.00
C PHE A 17 -18.83 14.54 -8.42
N ALA A 18 -19.67 15.21 -9.23
CA ALA A 18 -20.55 16.27 -8.76
C ALA A 18 -21.44 15.83 -7.57
N VAL A 19 -21.94 14.59 -7.58
CA VAL A 19 -22.71 14.03 -6.46
C VAL A 19 -21.84 13.83 -5.22
N ILE A 20 -20.58 13.37 -5.36
CA ILE A 20 -19.66 13.19 -4.23
C ILE A 20 -19.31 14.55 -3.62
N GLU A 21 -18.98 15.53 -4.46
CA GLU A 21 -18.64 16.91 -4.06
C GLU A 21 -19.82 17.60 -3.35
N ALA A 22 -21.04 17.45 -3.88
CA ALA A 22 -22.23 17.98 -3.23
C ALA A 22 -22.44 17.42 -1.80
N VAL A 23 -22.14 16.13 -1.57
CA VAL A 23 -22.20 15.55 -0.22
C VAL A 23 -21.08 16.09 0.68
N ALA A 24 -19.89 16.32 0.11
CA ALA A 24 -18.74 16.84 0.86
C ALA A 24 -18.96 18.29 1.30
N GLU A 25 -19.45 19.14 0.41
CA GLU A 25 -19.62 20.59 0.64
C GLU A 25 -20.83 20.92 1.49
N HIS A 26 -21.96 20.24 1.25
CA HIS A 26 -23.20 20.52 1.98
C HIS A 26 -23.21 19.98 3.41
N GLY A 27 -22.36 19.00 3.69
CA GLY A 27 -22.31 18.30 4.97
C GLY A 27 -23.39 17.24 5.14
N PRO A 28 -23.06 16.07 5.71
CA PRO A 28 -24.00 14.96 5.87
C PRO A 28 -25.03 15.22 7.00
N PRO A 29 -26.24 14.68 6.88
CA PRO A 29 -26.75 13.85 5.80
C PRO A 29 -27.39 14.68 4.67
N VAL A 30 -27.17 14.30 3.41
CA VAL A 30 -27.79 14.94 2.23
C VAL A 30 -28.82 13.99 1.62
N THR A 31 -30.04 14.46 1.42
CA THR A 31 -31.12 13.65 0.83
C THR A 31 -30.97 13.52 -0.69
N LEU A 32 -31.67 12.55 -1.30
CA LEU A 32 -31.68 12.39 -2.75
C LEU A 32 -32.29 13.62 -3.47
N ALA A 33 -33.25 14.28 -2.85
CA ALA A 33 -33.87 15.48 -3.42
C ALA A 33 -32.89 16.66 -3.42
N GLU A 34 -32.19 16.88 -2.32
CA GLU A 34 -31.11 17.89 -2.21
C GLU A 34 -29.99 17.62 -3.21
N LEU A 35 -29.52 16.38 -3.34
CA LEU A 35 -28.49 16.02 -4.33
C LEU A 35 -28.95 16.34 -5.77
N ALA A 36 -30.20 16.03 -6.12
CA ALA A 36 -30.72 16.36 -7.44
C ALA A 36 -30.81 17.89 -7.66
N TYR A 37 -31.18 18.65 -6.63
CA TYR A 37 -31.23 20.10 -6.67
C TYR A 37 -29.81 20.72 -6.79
N LEU A 38 -28.89 20.33 -5.92
CA LEU A 38 -27.52 20.87 -5.86
C LEU A 38 -26.72 20.60 -7.14
N THR A 39 -26.90 19.41 -7.72
CA THR A 39 -26.15 19.01 -8.91
C THR A 39 -26.85 19.34 -10.23
N GLY A 40 -28.12 19.75 -10.20
CA GLY A 40 -28.93 19.92 -11.42
C GLY A 40 -29.25 18.65 -12.19
N ILE A 41 -28.87 17.48 -11.64
CA ILE A 41 -29.05 16.17 -12.28
C ILE A 41 -30.50 15.68 -12.02
N PRO A 42 -31.24 15.21 -13.06
CA PRO A 42 -32.58 14.69 -12.84
C PRO A 42 -32.65 13.60 -11.78
N LYS A 43 -33.63 13.66 -10.87
CA LYS A 43 -33.75 12.76 -9.70
C LYS A 43 -33.64 11.26 -10.03
N PRO A 44 -34.19 10.71 -11.14
CA PRO A 44 -34.03 9.32 -11.51
C PRO A 44 -32.54 8.95 -11.82
N THR A 45 -31.82 9.88 -12.47
CA THR A 45 -30.40 9.72 -12.78
C THR A 45 -29.57 9.81 -11.53
N THR A 46 -29.82 10.80 -10.66
CA THR A 46 -29.17 10.95 -9.35
C THR A 46 -29.34 9.69 -8.52
N HIS A 47 -30.54 9.11 -8.48
CA HIS A 47 -30.80 7.86 -7.76
C HIS A 47 -29.94 6.71 -8.26
N ARG A 48 -29.79 6.55 -9.59
CA ARG A 48 -28.93 5.51 -10.19
C ARG A 48 -27.46 5.74 -9.87
N ILE A 49 -26.97 6.98 -9.93
CA ILE A 49 -25.60 7.34 -9.59
C ILE A 49 -25.32 7.04 -8.11
N VAL A 50 -26.16 7.52 -7.21
CA VAL A 50 -26.03 7.30 -5.76
C VAL A 50 -26.00 5.82 -5.41
N ASN A 51 -26.87 4.98 -6.01
CA ASN A 51 -26.86 3.55 -5.77
C ASN A 51 -25.53 2.89 -6.22
N ASN A 52 -24.98 3.31 -7.36
CA ASN A 52 -23.65 2.86 -7.80
C ASN A 52 -22.53 3.32 -6.86
N LEU A 53 -22.58 4.56 -6.37
CA LEU A 53 -21.58 5.07 -5.42
C LEU A 53 -21.67 4.35 -4.06
N VAL A 54 -22.89 4.03 -3.60
CA VAL A 54 -23.11 3.24 -2.37
C VAL A 54 -22.58 1.81 -2.54
N SER A 55 -22.85 1.14 -3.66
CA SER A 55 -22.35 -0.22 -3.91
C SER A 55 -20.81 -0.30 -3.93
N ARG A 56 -20.15 0.81 -4.29
CA ARG A 56 -18.69 0.97 -4.28
C ARG A 56 -18.14 1.53 -2.97
N GLN A 57 -19.00 1.75 -1.96
CA GLN A 57 -18.64 2.36 -0.68
C GLN A 57 -18.05 3.79 -0.80
N LEU A 58 -18.26 4.48 -1.92
CA LEU A 58 -17.89 5.89 -2.10
C LEU A 58 -18.90 6.80 -1.39
N LEU A 59 -20.17 6.39 -1.31
CA LEU A 59 -21.19 6.94 -0.42
C LEU A 59 -21.68 5.85 0.53
N LYS A 60 -22.26 6.27 1.65
CA LYS A 60 -23.00 5.40 2.57
C LYS A 60 -24.40 5.95 2.82
N ARG A 61 -25.38 5.06 2.99
CA ARG A 61 -26.73 5.43 3.44
C ARG A 61 -26.74 5.67 4.95
N THR A 62 -27.49 6.67 5.36
CA THR A 62 -27.83 6.97 6.75
C THR A 62 -29.36 7.01 6.86
N ASP A 63 -29.89 7.09 8.07
CA ASP A 63 -31.33 7.18 8.31
C ASP A 63 -31.99 8.42 7.68
N ARG A 64 -31.20 9.47 7.43
CA ARG A 64 -31.68 10.78 6.93
C ARG A 64 -31.20 11.13 5.52
N GLY A 65 -30.41 10.26 4.85
CA GLY A 65 -29.89 10.56 3.52
C GLY A 65 -28.57 9.84 3.25
N TYR A 66 -27.61 10.56 2.69
CA TYR A 66 -26.33 10.03 2.26
C TYR A 66 -25.18 10.81 2.91
N ALA A 67 -24.07 10.13 3.09
CA ALA A 67 -22.80 10.68 3.57
C ALA A 67 -21.65 10.08 2.78
N LEU A 68 -20.47 10.68 2.86
CA LEU A 68 -19.24 10.12 2.25
C LEU A 68 -18.94 8.72 2.82
N GLY A 69 -18.55 7.81 1.96
CA GLY A 69 -18.28 6.43 2.30
C GLY A 69 -16.78 6.16 2.58
N PRO A 70 -16.46 5.04 3.23
CA PRO A 70 -15.10 4.73 3.69
C PRO A 70 -14.10 4.49 2.54
N ALA A 71 -14.57 4.22 1.31
CA ALA A 71 -13.68 4.05 0.16
C ALA A 71 -12.93 5.35 -0.19
N LEU A 72 -13.54 6.52 0.03
CA LEU A 72 -12.89 7.82 -0.23
C LEU A 72 -11.73 8.08 0.74
N SER A 73 -11.89 7.75 2.01
CA SER A 73 -10.79 7.87 2.99
C SER A 73 -9.61 6.99 2.58
N ARG A 74 -9.87 5.73 2.20
CA ARG A 74 -8.83 4.79 1.75
C ARG A 74 -8.12 5.29 0.48
N LEU A 75 -8.87 5.80 -0.51
CA LEU A 75 -8.28 6.35 -1.73
C LEU A 75 -7.45 7.59 -1.45
N GLY A 76 -7.94 8.51 -0.62
CA GLY A 76 -7.20 9.71 -0.20
C GLY A 76 -5.93 9.37 0.57
N GLU A 77 -5.98 8.40 1.48
CA GLU A 77 -4.80 7.91 2.19
C GLU A 77 -3.76 7.33 1.23
N THR A 78 -4.18 6.50 0.28
CA THR A 78 -3.28 5.94 -0.75
C THR A 78 -2.66 7.04 -1.61
N ALA A 79 -3.46 8.01 -2.06
CA ALA A 79 -2.97 9.14 -2.85
C ALA A 79 -1.95 9.99 -2.08
N SER A 80 -2.22 10.26 -0.79
CA SER A 80 -1.28 10.96 0.09
C SER A 80 0.03 10.19 0.25
N LEU A 81 -0.03 8.87 0.46
CA LEU A 81 1.17 8.04 0.53
C LEU A 81 1.97 8.07 -0.77
N GLN A 82 1.31 7.99 -1.93
CA GLN A 82 1.97 8.07 -3.23
C GLN A 82 2.70 9.41 -3.41
N SER A 83 2.05 10.52 -3.08
CA SER A 83 2.63 11.87 -3.17
C SER A 83 3.83 12.05 -2.23
N ASP A 84 3.75 11.56 -0.99
CA ASP A 84 4.82 11.68 0.01
C ASP A 84 6.11 10.97 -0.44
N PHE A 85 5.98 9.91 -1.23
CA PHE A 85 7.09 9.05 -1.63
C PHE A 85 7.48 9.13 -3.12
N GLU A 86 6.82 9.99 -3.91
CA GLU A 86 7.07 10.14 -5.36
C GLU A 86 8.55 10.40 -5.69
N ARG A 87 9.22 11.20 -4.88
CA ARG A 87 10.65 11.54 -5.03
C ARG A 87 11.61 10.34 -5.00
N TYR A 88 11.15 9.19 -4.48
CA TYR A 88 11.96 7.97 -4.40
C TYR A 88 11.80 7.05 -5.61
N ILE A 89 10.85 7.32 -6.51
CA ILE A 89 10.59 6.50 -7.68
C ILE A 89 11.84 6.37 -8.58
N PRO A 90 12.57 7.46 -8.91
CA PRO A 90 13.76 7.36 -9.77
C PRO A 90 14.81 6.38 -9.23
N VAL A 91 15.02 6.35 -7.91
CA VAL A 91 15.98 5.41 -7.28
C VAL A 91 15.54 3.96 -7.41
N LEU A 92 14.23 3.69 -7.29
CA LEU A 92 13.71 2.33 -7.52
C LEU A 92 13.95 1.90 -8.97
N GLU A 93 13.74 2.80 -9.93
CA GLU A 93 13.94 2.56 -11.37
C GLU A 93 15.42 2.32 -11.71
N GLU A 94 16.32 3.13 -11.18
CA GLU A 94 17.77 2.98 -11.37
C GLU A 94 18.28 1.63 -10.85
N LEU A 95 17.84 1.23 -9.65
CA LEU A 95 18.25 -0.03 -9.06
C LEU A 95 17.65 -1.23 -9.79
N GLN A 96 16.40 -1.13 -10.22
CA GLN A 96 15.78 -2.15 -11.04
C GLN A 96 16.52 -2.32 -12.37
N ALA A 97 16.89 -1.22 -13.04
CA ALA A 97 17.64 -1.24 -14.28
C ALA A 97 19.06 -1.86 -14.09
N ALA A 98 19.70 -1.59 -12.96
CA ALA A 98 21.04 -2.11 -12.66
C ALA A 98 21.05 -3.60 -12.30
N TYR A 99 20.09 -4.06 -11.52
CA TYR A 99 20.11 -5.40 -10.93
C TYR A 99 19.01 -6.33 -11.46
N GLY A 100 18.01 -5.80 -12.19
CA GLY A 100 16.81 -6.52 -12.64
C GLY A 100 15.86 -6.87 -11.49
N GLY A 101 14.96 -7.81 -11.73
CA GLY A 101 13.93 -8.12 -10.76
C GLY A 101 12.97 -6.95 -10.55
N PHE A 102 12.62 -6.65 -9.30
CA PHE A 102 11.82 -5.47 -8.98
C PHE A 102 12.22 -4.85 -7.65
N ALA A 103 12.23 -3.50 -7.63
CA ALA A 103 12.36 -2.68 -6.44
C ALA A 103 10.98 -2.12 -6.08
N TRP A 104 10.63 -2.09 -4.80
CA TRP A 104 9.30 -1.72 -4.36
C TRP A 104 9.31 -0.92 -3.06
N LEU A 105 8.30 -0.08 -2.94
CA LEU A 105 8.00 0.73 -1.76
C LEU A 105 6.55 0.52 -1.37
N THR A 106 6.33 0.21 -0.12
CA THR A 106 5.01 0.12 0.49
C THR A 106 4.96 1.05 1.70
N ALA A 107 3.80 1.62 1.99
CA ALA A 107 3.63 2.49 3.15
C ALA A 107 2.26 2.31 3.81
N GLY A 108 2.15 2.72 5.07
CA GLY A 108 0.92 2.65 5.86
C GLY A 108 1.15 3.08 7.29
N ARG A 109 0.11 3.01 8.11
CA ARG A 109 0.24 3.31 9.56
C ARG A 109 0.71 2.09 10.37
N GLU A 110 0.49 0.90 9.85
CA GLU A 110 0.87 -0.37 10.47
C GLU A 110 1.58 -1.26 9.45
N LEU A 111 2.66 -1.91 9.85
CA LEU A 111 3.51 -2.72 8.95
C LEU A 111 2.80 -3.93 8.33
N ASP A 112 1.75 -4.44 8.96
CA ASP A 112 0.92 -5.53 8.43
C ASP A 112 -0.22 -5.05 7.51
N LYS A 113 -0.41 -3.73 7.40
CA LYS A 113 -1.46 -3.09 6.58
C LYS A 113 -0.90 -2.08 5.58
N VAL A 114 0.37 -2.25 5.20
CA VAL A 114 1.00 -1.39 4.19
C VAL A 114 0.37 -1.57 2.82
N GLN A 115 0.34 -0.49 2.06
CA GLN A 115 -0.16 -0.45 0.69
C GLN A 115 0.98 -0.20 -0.28
N PRO A 116 0.93 -0.74 -1.52
CA PRO A 116 1.90 -0.42 -2.54
C PRO A 116 1.87 1.07 -2.88
N VAL A 117 3.03 1.71 -2.82
CA VAL A 117 3.23 3.11 -3.20
C VAL A 117 3.88 3.19 -4.57
N ALA A 118 4.98 2.47 -4.76
CA ALA A 118 5.70 2.41 -6.02
C ALA A 118 6.32 1.02 -6.24
N ILE A 119 6.41 0.61 -7.50
CA ILE A 119 7.09 -0.60 -7.94
C ILE A 119 7.81 -0.29 -9.25
N ALA A 120 9.12 -0.49 -9.29
CA ALA A 120 9.92 -0.47 -10.48
C ALA A 120 10.21 -1.91 -10.91
N CYS A 121 9.84 -2.27 -12.14
CA CYS A 121 10.02 -3.60 -12.73
C CYS A 121 10.02 -3.52 -14.25
N ASP A 122 10.51 -4.57 -14.91
CA ASP A 122 10.43 -4.67 -16.36
C ASP A 122 8.97 -4.68 -16.84
N LYS A 123 8.69 -4.00 -17.96
CA LYS A 123 7.32 -3.83 -18.50
C LYS A 123 6.54 -5.14 -18.69
N GLY A 124 7.23 -6.24 -18.97
CA GLY A 124 6.62 -7.58 -19.09
C GLY A 124 6.32 -8.28 -17.76
N PHE A 125 6.83 -7.75 -16.65
CA PHE A 125 6.79 -8.39 -15.33
C PHE A 125 5.65 -7.90 -14.43
N VAL A 126 5.07 -6.72 -14.70
CA VAL A 126 4.06 -6.07 -13.85
C VAL A 126 2.88 -6.97 -13.45
N PRO A 127 2.27 -7.75 -14.36
CA PRO A 127 1.18 -8.65 -13.99
C PRO A 127 1.62 -9.79 -13.08
N SER A 128 2.81 -10.34 -13.32
CA SER A 128 3.37 -11.45 -12.54
C SER A 128 3.79 -10.99 -11.14
N ALA A 129 4.37 -9.80 -11.02
CA ALA A 129 4.71 -9.21 -9.73
C ALA A 129 3.47 -8.99 -8.84
N ARG A 130 2.37 -8.51 -9.42
CA ARG A 130 1.11 -8.32 -8.69
C ARG A 130 0.42 -9.64 -8.30
N ALA A 131 0.50 -10.65 -9.15
CA ALA A 131 -0.10 -11.96 -8.91
C ALA A 131 0.69 -12.81 -7.88
N GLY A 132 2.00 -12.60 -7.77
CA GLY A 132 2.88 -13.34 -6.86
C GLY A 132 2.99 -12.77 -5.44
N PHE A 133 2.49 -11.55 -5.20
CA PHE A 133 2.52 -10.97 -3.86
C PHE A 133 1.35 -11.49 -3.01
N PRO A 134 1.61 -12.08 -1.85
CA PRO A 134 0.56 -12.38 -0.90
C PRO A 134 -0.13 -11.09 -0.46
N GLN A 135 -1.45 -11.15 -0.32
CA GLN A 135 -2.20 -9.99 0.13
C GLN A 135 -1.73 -9.51 1.51
N SER A 136 -1.61 -8.20 1.68
CA SER A 136 -1.28 -7.56 2.95
C SER A 136 -2.15 -8.08 4.09
N GLY A 137 -1.56 -8.30 5.26
CA GLY A 137 -2.26 -8.77 6.45
C GLY A 137 -2.58 -10.27 6.47
N THR A 138 -2.29 -11.04 5.41
CA THR A 138 -2.47 -12.48 5.43
C THR A 138 -1.38 -13.18 6.24
N LYS A 139 -1.71 -14.33 6.84
CA LYS A 139 -0.74 -15.15 7.56
C LYS A 139 0.40 -15.61 6.66
N ALA A 140 0.10 -15.96 5.42
CA ALA A 140 1.11 -16.34 4.43
C ALA A 140 2.12 -15.21 4.16
N MET A 141 1.66 -13.97 4.04
CA MET A 141 2.53 -12.80 3.90
C MET A 141 3.41 -12.60 5.14
N LEU A 142 2.86 -12.69 6.34
CA LEU A 142 3.61 -12.47 7.57
C LEU A 142 4.74 -13.48 7.77
N VAL A 143 4.54 -14.74 7.39
CA VAL A 143 5.48 -15.83 7.68
C VAL A 143 6.52 -16.03 6.56
N ASN A 144 6.18 -15.70 5.30
CA ASN A 144 6.98 -16.10 4.16
C ASN A 144 7.61 -14.93 3.38
N THR A 145 7.42 -13.68 3.82
CA THR A 145 8.01 -12.53 3.11
C THR A 145 8.94 -11.71 4.00
N ALA A 146 9.91 -11.04 3.39
CA ALA A 146 10.80 -10.12 4.11
C ALA A 146 10.00 -8.98 4.80
N GLY A 147 8.98 -8.41 4.13
CA GLY A 147 8.08 -7.41 4.72
C GLY A 147 7.27 -7.97 5.90
N GLY A 148 6.82 -9.22 5.81
CA GLY A 148 6.14 -9.91 6.90
C GLY A 148 7.04 -10.14 8.11
N HIS A 149 8.29 -10.56 7.90
CA HIS A 149 9.27 -10.71 8.98
C HIS A 149 9.57 -9.37 9.69
N LEU A 150 9.61 -8.26 8.94
CA LEU A 150 9.69 -6.91 9.53
C LEU A 150 8.48 -6.60 10.40
N ALA A 151 7.27 -6.88 9.90
CA ALA A 151 6.04 -6.67 10.67
C ALA A 151 6.04 -7.47 11.97
N LEU A 152 6.41 -8.75 11.93
CA LEU A 152 6.52 -9.62 13.12
C LEU A 152 7.60 -9.15 14.10
N ALA A 153 8.69 -8.57 13.60
CA ALA A 153 9.77 -8.03 14.44
C ALA A 153 9.32 -6.80 15.23
N HIS A 154 8.47 -5.94 14.64
CA HIS A 154 7.99 -4.71 15.25
C HIS A 154 6.67 -4.86 16.01
N ARG A 155 5.91 -5.93 15.78
CA ARG A 155 4.58 -6.19 16.34
C ARG A 155 4.54 -7.55 17.06
N PRO A 156 4.89 -7.61 18.35
CA PRO A 156 4.85 -8.86 19.13
C PRO A 156 3.49 -9.54 19.15
N ASP A 157 2.40 -8.75 19.14
CA ASP A 157 1.02 -9.26 19.08
C ASP A 157 0.72 -10.05 17.79
N LEU A 158 1.30 -9.62 16.65
CA LEU A 158 1.21 -10.36 15.40
C LEU A 158 1.98 -11.68 15.48
N PHE A 159 3.17 -11.65 16.06
CA PHE A 159 3.97 -12.86 16.26
C PHE A 159 3.23 -13.88 17.12
N GLU A 160 2.70 -13.47 18.28
CA GLU A 160 1.91 -14.34 19.15
C GLU A 160 0.68 -14.91 18.43
N ARG A 161 0.02 -14.11 17.60
CA ARG A 161 -1.12 -14.56 16.78
C ARG A 161 -0.70 -15.64 15.78
N VAL A 162 0.45 -15.50 15.12
CA VAL A 162 0.98 -16.52 14.21
C VAL A 162 1.31 -17.81 14.98
N VAL A 163 1.98 -17.70 16.11
CA VAL A 163 2.30 -18.86 16.97
C VAL A 163 1.05 -19.63 17.37
N ARG A 164 0.00 -18.90 17.77
CA ARG A 164 -1.28 -19.51 18.22
C ARG A 164 -2.06 -20.19 17.10
N HIS A 165 -2.03 -19.64 15.88
CA HIS A 165 -2.82 -20.13 14.75
C HIS A 165 -2.01 -20.99 13.76
N GLY A 166 -0.73 -21.24 14.06
CA GLY A 166 0.17 -22.07 13.27
C GLY A 166 0.79 -21.36 12.07
N MET A 167 1.79 -22.02 11.50
CA MET A 167 2.51 -21.56 10.30
C MET A 167 1.64 -21.70 9.04
N ALA A 168 2.02 -21.02 7.97
CA ALA A 168 1.35 -21.07 6.67
C ALA A 168 2.39 -21.20 5.54
N PRO A 169 3.10 -22.34 5.44
CA PRO A 169 4.09 -22.57 4.40
C PRO A 169 3.42 -22.58 3.02
N VAL A 170 4.05 -21.96 2.03
CA VAL A 170 3.55 -21.84 0.64
C VAL A 170 4.53 -22.44 -0.38
N THR A 171 5.79 -22.67 0.03
CA THR A 171 6.82 -23.30 -0.79
C THR A 171 7.54 -24.39 0.01
N PRO A 172 8.37 -25.23 -0.63
CA PRO A 172 9.26 -26.16 0.08
C PRO A 172 10.25 -25.45 1.03
N ASN A 173 10.64 -24.21 0.71
CA ASN A 173 11.61 -23.41 1.47
C ASN A 173 10.96 -22.49 2.52
N SER A 174 9.63 -22.50 2.64
CA SER A 174 8.93 -21.76 3.69
C SER A 174 9.29 -22.27 5.08
N LEU A 175 9.34 -21.34 6.05
CA LEU A 175 9.51 -21.68 7.46
C LEU A 175 8.33 -22.56 7.94
N ARG A 176 8.64 -23.63 8.66
CA ARG A 176 7.65 -24.60 9.13
C ARG A 176 7.52 -24.63 10.64
N GLU A 177 8.58 -24.28 11.34
CA GLU A 177 8.67 -24.35 12.79
C GLU A 177 8.68 -22.94 13.41
N VAL A 178 7.99 -22.80 14.54
CA VAL A 178 7.96 -21.54 15.30
C VAL A 178 9.35 -21.13 15.75
N SER A 179 10.23 -22.08 16.04
CA SER A 179 11.63 -21.84 16.40
C SER A 179 12.41 -21.14 15.28
N GLU A 180 12.23 -21.56 14.03
CA GLU A 180 12.85 -20.96 12.84
C GLU A 180 12.34 -19.52 12.63
N LEU A 181 11.04 -19.32 12.75
CA LEU A 181 10.43 -18.00 12.67
C LEU A 181 10.94 -17.08 13.79
N SER A 182 11.02 -17.58 15.02
CA SER A 182 11.55 -16.83 16.16
C SER A 182 13.02 -16.41 15.94
N ALA A 183 13.87 -17.32 15.46
CA ALA A 183 15.25 -17.03 15.12
C ALA A 183 15.34 -15.95 14.02
N THR A 184 14.49 -16.04 13.00
CA THR A 184 14.41 -15.06 11.90
C THR A 184 13.98 -13.70 12.42
N VAL A 185 12.91 -13.60 13.19
CA VAL A 185 12.41 -12.35 13.78
C VAL A 185 13.45 -11.71 14.70
N ASN A 186 14.14 -12.51 15.53
CA ASN A 186 15.20 -12.01 16.39
C ASN A 186 16.41 -11.50 15.58
N ARG A 187 16.75 -12.13 14.47
CA ARG A 187 17.78 -11.63 13.55
C ARG A 187 17.36 -10.28 12.94
N VAL A 188 16.13 -10.15 12.47
CA VAL A 188 15.58 -8.89 11.93
C VAL A 188 15.66 -7.76 12.96
N ARG A 189 15.31 -8.02 14.23
CA ARG A 189 15.42 -7.03 15.31
C ARG A 189 16.85 -6.53 15.52
N ARG A 190 17.84 -7.42 15.38
CA ARG A 190 19.26 -7.05 15.54
C ARG A 190 19.82 -6.33 14.32
N GLU A 191 19.48 -6.79 13.11
CA GLU A 191 20.05 -6.30 11.86
C GLU A 191 19.33 -5.09 11.29
N GLY A 192 18.06 -4.85 11.65
CA GLY A 192 17.22 -3.76 11.14
C GLY A 192 16.64 -4.01 9.75
N PHE A 193 16.89 -5.18 9.15
CA PHE A 193 16.35 -5.57 7.85
C PHE A 193 16.03 -7.07 7.81
N ALA A 194 15.18 -7.47 6.87
CA ALA A 194 14.81 -8.86 6.64
C ALA A 194 15.31 -9.33 5.27
N VAL A 195 15.68 -10.61 5.20
CA VAL A 195 15.98 -11.32 3.94
C VAL A 195 15.27 -12.66 3.97
N GLU A 196 14.64 -13.03 2.88
CA GLU A 196 14.12 -14.37 2.63
C GLU A 196 14.56 -14.86 1.25
N SER A 197 14.61 -16.15 1.05
CA SER A 197 14.92 -16.76 -0.23
C SER A 197 13.98 -17.93 -0.46
N GLU A 198 13.22 -17.84 -1.55
CA GLU A 198 12.27 -18.86 -2.00
C GLU A 198 11.17 -19.24 -0.98
N GLN A 199 11.03 -18.49 0.12
CA GLN A 199 10.03 -18.80 1.13
C GLN A 199 8.61 -18.42 0.67
N CYS A 200 8.49 -17.37 -0.13
CA CYS A 200 7.22 -16.92 -0.69
C CYS A 200 7.00 -17.45 -2.10
N THR A 201 8.01 -17.37 -2.96
CA THR A 201 7.92 -17.75 -4.38
C THR A 201 9.20 -18.47 -4.78
N PRO A 202 9.11 -19.71 -5.34
CA PRO A 202 10.28 -20.44 -5.80
C PRO A 202 11.06 -19.64 -6.84
N GLY A 203 12.39 -19.69 -6.78
CA GLY A 203 13.31 -18.99 -7.69
C GLY A 203 13.52 -17.50 -7.35
N TRP A 204 12.88 -16.96 -6.29
CA TRP A 204 12.98 -15.57 -5.92
C TRP A 204 13.51 -15.35 -4.51
N SER A 205 14.32 -14.31 -4.35
CA SER A 205 14.84 -13.85 -3.06
C SER A 205 14.45 -12.40 -2.83
N CYS A 206 14.04 -12.09 -1.61
CA CYS A 206 13.61 -10.74 -1.24
C CYS A 206 14.40 -10.22 -0.04
N ALA A 207 14.76 -8.95 -0.07
CA ALA A 207 15.30 -8.22 1.07
C ALA A 207 14.52 -6.92 1.27
N ALA A 208 14.22 -6.58 2.53
CA ALA A 208 13.43 -5.41 2.88
C ALA A 208 13.88 -4.77 4.19
N ALA A 209 13.65 -3.46 4.32
CA ALA A 209 13.89 -2.70 5.54
C ALA A 209 12.77 -1.66 5.77
N VAL A 210 12.57 -1.29 7.02
CA VAL A 210 11.72 -0.15 7.39
C VAL A 210 12.54 1.11 7.22
N LEU A 211 11.97 2.10 6.52
CA LEU A 211 12.57 3.43 6.41
C LEU A 211 12.32 4.22 7.69
N PRO A 212 13.33 4.97 8.19
CA PRO A 212 13.12 5.93 9.25
C PRO A 212 12.07 6.95 8.83
N SER A 213 11.06 7.16 9.65
CA SER A 213 10.02 8.15 9.43
C SER A 213 9.90 9.07 10.64
N THR A 214 9.68 10.36 10.38
CA THR A 214 9.36 11.36 11.40
C THR A 214 7.85 11.57 11.53
N THR A 215 7.05 10.86 10.77
CA THR A 215 5.59 10.91 10.76
C THR A 215 5.00 9.64 11.38
N ASP A 216 3.68 9.61 11.56
CA ASP A 216 2.91 8.42 11.93
C ASP A 216 2.82 7.36 10.82
N LYS A 217 3.42 7.64 9.66
CA LYS A 217 3.45 6.75 8.50
C LYS A 217 4.73 5.93 8.49
N LEU A 218 4.59 4.63 8.34
CA LEU A 218 5.68 3.68 8.21
C LEU A 218 5.86 3.32 6.73
N ALA A 219 7.10 3.29 6.25
CA ALA A 219 7.41 2.86 4.91
C ALA A 219 8.36 1.66 4.94
N VAL A 220 8.09 0.70 4.09
CA VAL A 220 8.94 -0.48 3.87
C VAL A 220 9.43 -0.45 2.43
N ILE A 221 10.74 -0.51 2.30
CA ILE A 221 11.41 -0.59 1.00
C ILE A 221 11.99 -1.99 0.82
N GLY A 222 11.96 -2.49 -0.39
CA GLY A 222 12.54 -3.80 -0.67
C GLY A 222 12.93 -4.01 -2.12
N VAL A 223 13.69 -5.08 -2.30
CA VAL A 223 14.08 -5.60 -3.61
C VAL A 223 13.76 -7.08 -3.65
N THR A 224 13.28 -7.52 -4.80
CA THR A 224 13.00 -8.94 -5.07
C THR A 224 13.70 -9.32 -6.37
N LEU A 225 14.58 -10.30 -6.30
CA LEU A 225 15.49 -10.70 -7.35
C LEU A 225 15.40 -12.20 -7.60
N GLU A 226 15.65 -12.63 -8.82
CA GLU A 226 15.86 -14.05 -9.11
C GLU A 226 17.07 -14.58 -8.32
N VAL A 227 16.91 -15.76 -7.77
CA VAL A 227 18.00 -16.43 -7.02
C VAL A 227 19.20 -16.62 -7.94
N GLY A 228 20.39 -16.22 -7.47
CA GLY A 228 21.65 -16.31 -8.21
C GLY A 228 21.95 -15.11 -9.12
N ARG A 229 21.01 -14.20 -9.37
CA ARG A 229 21.26 -13.02 -10.22
C ARG A 229 22.07 -11.94 -9.50
N ALA A 230 21.72 -11.63 -8.27
CA ALA A 230 22.44 -10.72 -7.41
C ALA A 230 22.16 -11.04 -5.93
N ASN A 231 23.02 -10.54 -5.05
CA ASN A 231 22.80 -10.67 -3.60
C ASN A 231 21.77 -9.63 -3.14
N SER A 232 20.55 -10.08 -2.83
CA SER A 232 19.43 -9.21 -2.41
C SER A 232 19.77 -8.32 -1.20
N ARG A 233 20.64 -8.80 -0.27
CA ARG A 233 21.12 -8.01 0.88
C ARG A 233 22.03 -6.85 0.43
N GLU A 234 22.89 -7.05 -0.54
CA GLU A 234 23.78 -6.01 -1.06
C GLU A 234 23.00 -4.96 -1.84
N VAL A 235 22.06 -5.40 -2.68
CA VAL A 235 21.17 -4.51 -3.43
C VAL A 235 20.30 -3.69 -2.47
N LEU A 236 19.75 -4.28 -1.41
CA LEU A 236 19.01 -3.55 -0.38
C LEU A 236 19.89 -2.48 0.31
N ARG A 237 21.15 -2.81 0.62
CA ARG A 237 22.06 -1.81 1.21
C ARG A 237 22.37 -0.66 0.25
N ALA A 238 22.49 -0.92 -1.06
CA ALA A 238 22.61 0.14 -2.07
C ALA A 238 21.38 1.02 -2.12
N LEU A 239 20.19 0.42 -2.12
CA LEU A 239 18.91 1.11 -2.08
C LEU A 239 18.79 2.01 -0.84
N LEU A 240 19.09 1.49 0.34
CA LEU A 240 19.03 2.27 1.59
C LEU A 240 20.00 3.46 1.59
N ARG A 241 21.20 3.30 1.02
CA ARG A 241 22.15 4.44 0.89
C ARG A 241 21.58 5.53 -0.01
N ALA A 242 20.99 5.17 -1.15
CA ALA A 242 20.40 6.12 -2.08
C ALA A 242 19.20 6.86 -1.46
N PHE A 243 18.34 6.15 -0.73
CA PHE A 243 17.22 6.76 0.00
C PHE A 243 17.67 7.73 1.08
N ASN A 244 18.68 7.37 1.86
CA ASN A 244 19.22 8.24 2.91
C ASN A 244 19.85 9.52 2.31
N ALA A 245 20.47 9.43 1.13
CA ALA A 245 21.00 10.61 0.43
C ALA A 245 19.86 11.56 0.02
N ILE A 246 18.79 11.06 -0.56
CA ILE A 246 17.61 11.88 -0.92
C ILE A 246 16.96 12.50 0.34
N ALA A 247 16.85 11.75 1.42
CA ALA A 247 16.29 12.26 2.66
C ALA A 247 17.14 13.37 3.28
N ALA A 248 18.47 13.30 3.14
CA ALA A 248 19.39 14.33 3.62
C ALA A 248 19.28 15.63 2.80
N ASP A 249 19.11 15.53 1.47
CA ASP A 249 19.01 16.69 0.56
C ASP A 249 17.67 17.44 0.69
N HIS A 250 16.59 16.76 1.02
CA HIS A 250 15.23 17.32 0.99
C HIS A 250 14.62 17.51 2.39
N GLY A 251 15.35 17.18 3.45
CA GLY A 251 14.83 17.15 4.82
C GLY A 251 13.87 15.97 5.09
N PRO A 252 13.45 15.77 6.35
CA PRO A 252 12.49 14.72 6.69
C PRO A 252 11.16 14.92 5.94
N LEU A 253 10.43 13.83 5.69
CA LEU A 253 9.08 13.85 5.11
C LEU A 253 8.25 14.92 5.83
N ARG A 254 7.76 15.93 5.10
CA ARG A 254 6.98 17.03 5.69
C ARG A 254 5.73 16.48 6.36
N GLN A 255 5.45 17.06 7.54
CA GLN A 255 4.22 16.83 8.30
C GLN A 255 2.99 17.29 7.52
#